data_65ec27e96231b153c9a079d30352a99a
#
_entry.id   65ec27e96231b153c9a079d30352a99a
#
_cell.length_a   1.000
_cell.length_b   1.000
_cell.length_c   1.000
_cell.angle_alpha   90.00
_cell.angle_beta   90.00
_cell.angle_gamma   90.00
#
_symmetry.space_group_name_H-M   'P 1'
#
loop_
_entity.id
_entity.type
_entity.pdbx_description
1 polymer ?
#
loop_
_entity_poly.entity_id
_entity_poly.type
_entity_poly.pdbx_seq_one_letter_code
_entity_poly.pdbx_strand_id
1 'polypeptide(L)'
;MSVFLGWMPDAATQAALADLQQDVRSALPADAPRHDWRTPAQWHMTLRYLGESIHDSQRKRIDAAMQALASQATAVDASMVGAQYWPHAKVLVAKIDASDALNALLKQIETSMQGCGFAKERAQTAHVTLACMPLDAQPPALTGMAFPTTPLRIDRIHLLRTVPGAYMSLSSWPLGHASTDA
;
A
#
# COMPACT_ATOMS: atom_id res chain seq x y z
N MET A 1 -14.85 4.33 8.78
CA MET A 1 -14.54 3.75 7.44
C MET A 1 -13.58 4.71 6.75
N SER A 2 -12.75 4.26 5.82
CA SER A 2 -11.83 5.15 5.08
C SER A 2 -11.91 4.87 3.59
N VAL A 3 -11.64 5.91 2.79
CA VAL A 3 -11.54 5.83 1.33
C VAL A 3 -10.17 6.34 0.92
N PHE A 4 -9.49 5.63 0.03
CA PHE A 4 -8.14 5.97 -0.40
C PHE A 4 -7.83 5.38 -1.78
N LEU A 5 -6.86 5.97 -2.46
CA LEU A 5 -6.21 5.36 -3.61
C LEU A 5 -5.13 4.41 -3.10
N GLY A 6 -5.10 3.20 -3.64
CA GLY A 6 -4.16 2.17 -3.24
C GLY A 6 -3.79 1.21 -4.36
N TRP A 7 -2.74 0.45 -4.11
CA TRP A 7 -2.36 -0.72 -4.89
C TRP A 7 -2.60 -1.98 -4.06
N MET A 8 -3.03 -3.05 -4.71
CA MET A 8 -3.23 -4.37 -4.09
C MET A 8 -2.23 -5.36 -4.70
N PRO A 9 -1.55 -6.17 -3.86
CA PRO A 9 -0.57 -7.13 -4.33
C PRO A 9 -1.18 -8.25 -5.16
N ASP A 10 -0.49 -8.67 -6.20
CA ASP A 10 -0.79 -9.88 -6.97
C ASP A 10 -0.48 -11.15 -6.16
N ALA A 11 -0.80 -12.32 -6.73
CA ALA A 11 -0.61 -13.60 -6.05
C ALA A 11 0.85 -13.90 -5.68
N ALA A 12 1.81 -13.50 -6.52
CA ALA A 12 3.23 -13.71 -6.26
C ALA A 12 3.71 -12.81 -5.12
N THR A 13 3.31 -11.53 -5.13
CA THR A 13 3.63 -10.60 -4.04
C THR A 13 2.92 -10.98 -2.74
N GLN A 14 1.68 -11.51 -2.81
CA GLN A 14 1.00 -12.04 -1.62
C GLN A 14 1.75 -13.22 -1.00
N ALA A 15 2.28 -14.12 -1.79
CA ALA A 15 3.12 -15.23 -1.29
C ALA A 15 4.37 -14.70 -0.57
N ALA A 16 5.08 -13.76 -1.18
CA ALA A 16 6.25 -13.14 -0.55
C ALA A 16 5.93 -12.36 0.73
N LEU A 17 4.76 -11.70 0.79
CA LEU A 17 4.27 -11.05 2.01
C LEU A 17 3.92 -12.06 3.10
N ALA A 18 3.37 -13.23 2.74
CA ALA A 18 3.08 -14.31 3.69
C ALA A 18 4.35 -14.89 4.28
N ASP A 19 5.38 -15.13 3.45
CA ASP A 19 6.68 -15.60 3.90
C ASP A 19 7.34 -14.60 4.84
N LEU A 20 7.38 -13.32 4.47
CA LEU A 20 7.92 -12.25 5.31
C LEU A 20 7.15 -12.15 6.64
N GLN A 21 5.82 -12.25 6.60
CA GLN A 21 5.00 -12.23 7.80
C GLN A 21 5.30 -13.43 8.70
N GLN A 22 5.53 -14.62 8.14
CA GLN A 22 5.89 -15.81 8.88
C GLN A 22 7.29 -15.70 9.51
N ASP A 23 8.26 -15.16 8.81
CA ASP A 23 9.62 -14.92 9.32
C ASP A 23 9.57 -13.98 10.54
N VAL A 24 8.82 -12.88 10.44
CA VAL A 24 8.63 -11.95 11.55
C VAL A 24 7.92 -12.63 12.72
N ARG A 25 6.88 -13.43 12.49
CA ARG A 25 6.19 -14.19 13.55
C ARG A 25 7.12 -15.13 14.28
N SER A 26 7.98 -15.83 13.55
CA SER A 26 8.94 -16.79 14.12
C SER A 26 10.03 -16.13 14.97
N ALA A 27 10.29 -14.85 14.73
CA ALA A 27 11.25 -14.04 15.49
C ALA A 27 10.64 -13.43 16.77
N LEU A 28 9.32 -13.48 16.94
CA LEU A 28 8.67 -12.97 18.15
C LEU A 28 8.85 -13.95 19.32
N PRO A 29 9.00 -13.44 20.56
CA PRO A 29 8.98 -14.29 21.76
C PRO A 29 7.68 -15.12 21.84
N ALA A 30 7.75 -16.32 22.42
CA ALA A 30 6.60 -17.20 22.56
C ALA A 30 5.47 -16.59 23.43
N ASP A 31 5.82 -15.68 24.34
CA ASP A 31 4.93 -14.94 25.23
C ASP A 31 4.56 -13.55 24.67
N ALA A 32 4.90 -13.26 23.40
CA ALA A 32 4.57 -11.98 22.78
C ALA A 32 3.05 -11.75 22.79
N PRO A 33 2.58 -10.51 23.06
CA PRO A 33 1.17 -10.17 23.00
C PRO A 33 0.55 -10.53 21.66
N ARG A 34 -0.74 -10.88 21.65
CA ARG A 34 -1.45 -11.21 20.42
C ARG A 34 -1.47 -10.02 19.47
N HIS A 35 -0.86 -10.17 18.30
CA HIS A 35 -0.86 -9.19 17.22
C HIS A 35 -2.08 -9.40 16.31
N ASP A 36 -2.63 -8.30 15.80
CA ASP A 36 -3.65 -8.34 14.75
C ASP A 36 -2.97 -8.44 13.37
N TRP A 37 -2.68 -9.67 12.98
CA TRP A 37 -2.03 -9.99 11.70
C TRP A 37 -2.96 -9.76 10.54
N ARG A 38 -2.48 -9.01 9.55
CA ARG A 38 -3.26 -8.75 8.34
C ARG A 38 -3.31 -9.99 7.45
N THR A 39 -4.47 -10.22 6.87
CA THR A 39 -4.70 -11.29 5.89
C THR A 39 -4.42 -10.80 4.47
N PRO A 40 -4.28 -11.70 3.48
CA PRO A 40 -4.13 -11.29 2.08
C PRO A 40 -5.20 -10.31 1.59
N ALA A 41 -6.46 -10.46 2.04
CA ALA A 41 -7.55 -9.53 1.72
C ALA A 41 -7.39 -8.13 2.32
N GLN A 42 -6.44 -7.96 3.25
CA GLN A 42 -6.15 -6.68 3.92
C GLN A 42 -4.82 -6.08 3.47
N TRP A 43 -4.03 -6.79 2.65
CA TRP A 43 -2.77 -6.24 2.16
C TRP A 43 -3.00 -5.24 1.03
N HIS A 44 -2.44 -4.07 1.21
CA HIS A 44 -2.46 -2.99 0.24
C HIS A 44 -1.32 -2.01 0.53
N MET A 45 -0.94 -1.25 -0.46
CA MET A 45 -0.12 -0.05 -0.27
C MET A 45 -1.02 1.17 -0.50
N THR A 46 -1.12 2.04 0.50
CA THR A 46 -1.82 3.33 0.34
C THR A 46 -0.99 4.24 -0.54
N LEU A 47 -1.59 4.74 -1.62
CA LEU A 47 -0.99 5.73 -2.51
C LEU A 47 -1.44 7.15 -2.13
N ARG A 48 -2.70 7.31 -1.73
CA ARG A 48 -3.27 8.60 -1.28
C ARG A 48 -4.53 8.39 -0.46
N TYR A 49 -4.55 8.86 0.77
CA TYR A 49 -5.76 8.87 1.61
C TYR A 49 -6.72 9.98 1.17
N LEU A 50 -8.01 9.72 1.13
CA LEU A 50 -9.04 10.66 0.65
C LEU A 50 -10.04 11.09 1.73
N GLY A 51 -10.02 10.43 2.89
CA GLY A 51 -10.91 10.73 4.00
C GLY A 51 -11.78 9.54 4.42
N GLU A 52 -12.72 9.78 5.31
CA GLU A 52 -13.65 8.75 5.79
C GLU A 52 -14.77 8.45 4.79
N SER A 53 -15.10 9.42 3.93
CA SER A 53 -16.09 9.29 2.86
C SER A 53 -15.78 10.27 1.73
N ILE A 54 -16.33 9.99 0.57
CA ILE A 54 -16.32 10.88 -0.59
C ILE A 54 -17.75 11.04 -1.11
N HIS A 55 -18.08 12.22 -1.62
CA HIS A 55 -19.36 12.49 -2.28
C HIS A 55 -19.35 12.02 -3.74
N ASP A 56 -20.51 11.78 -4.32
CA ASP A 56 -20.62 11.33 -5.72
C ASP A 56 -19.94 12.28 -6.71
N SER A 57 -20.04 13.60 -6.48
CA SER A 57 -19.36 14.60 -7.30
C SER A 57 -17.83 14.53 -7.20
N GLN A 58 -17.28 14.22 -6.01
CA GLN A 58 -15.86 13.98 -5.81
C GLN A 58 -15.45 12.68 -6.52
N ARG A 59 -16.26 11.62 -6.36
CA ARG A 59 -16.02 10.35 -7.02
C ARG A 59 -15.88 10.48 -8.51
N LYS A 60 -16.82 11.17 -9.18
CA LYS A 60 -16.75 11.41 -10.63
C LYS A 60 -15.47 12.13 -11.05
N ARG A 61 -15.01 13.12 -10.25
CA ARG A 61 -13.76 13.83 -10.52
C ARG A 61 -12.53 12.93 -10.34
N ILE A 62 -12.52 12.11 -9.28
CA ILE A 62 -11.46 11.12 -9.05
C ILE A 62 -11.39 10.12 -10.20
N ASP A 63 -12.54 9.55 -10.61
CA ASP A 63 -12.62 8.58 -11.70
C ASP A 63 -12.05 9.17 -13.00
N ALA A 64 -12.43 10.40 -13.37
CA ALA A 64 -11.92 11.07 -14.55
C ALA A 64 -10.41 11.38 -14.46
N ALA A 65 -9.94 11.89 -13.31
CA ALA A 65 -8.54 12.24 -13.11
C ALA A 65 -7.64 11.00 -13.10
N MET A 66 -8.07 9.91 -12.47
CA MET A 66 -7.30 8.67 -12.43
C MET A 66 -7.32 7.94 -13.77
N GLN A 67 -8.41 7.98 -14.52
CA GLN A 67 -8.45 7.47 -15.90
C GLN A 67 -7.47 8.21 -16.81
N ALA A 68 -7.42 9.54 -16.72
CA ALA A 68 -6.48 10.34 -17.50
C ALA A 68 -5.02 10.07 -17.10
N LEU A 69 -4.73 9.97 -15.80
CA LEU A 69 -3.40 9.64 -15.31
C LEU A 69 -2.97 8.24 -15.76
N ALA A 70 -3.82 7.25 -15.54
CA ALA A 70 -3.49 5.84 -15.82
C ALA A 70 -3.28 5.57 -17.32
N SER A 71 -3.97 6.31 -18.20
CA SER A 71 -3.76 6.18 -19.64
C SER A 71 -2.39 6.68 -20.12
N GLN A 72 -1.71 7.50 -19.32
CA GLN A 72 -0.40 8.08 -19.67
C GLN A 72 0.74 7.47 -18.84
N ALA A 73 0.44 6.90 -17.68
CA ALA A 73 1.42 6.30 -16.81
C ALA A 73 1.68 4.83 -17.20
N THR A 74 2.92 4.39 -17.06
CA THR A 74 3.30 2.97 -17.21
C THR A 74 3.32 2.30 -15.84
N ALA A 75 3.24 0.96 -15.83
CA ALA A 75 3.46 0.19 -14.62
C ALA A 75 4.85 0.49 -14.02
N VAL A 76 4.94 0.51 -12.70
CA VAL A 76 6.13 0.93 -11.96
C VAL A 76 6.69 -0.22 -11.16
N ASP A 77 7.99 -0.44 -11.28
CA ASP A 77 8.70 -1.43 -10.49
C ASP A 77 9.23 -0.83 -9.19
N ALA A 78 9.12 -1.57 -8.09
CA ALA A 78 9.64 -1.26 -6.78
C ALA A 78 10.15 -2.55 -6.11
N SER A 79 10.65 -2.46 -4.89
CA SER A 79 11.17 -3.63 -4.15
C SER A 79 10.68 -3.64 -2.72
N MET A 80 10.22 -4.79 -2.24
CA MET A 80 10.03 -5.06 -0.83
C MET A 80 11.40 -5.43 -0.24
N VAL A 81 11.86 -4.67 0.76
CA VAL A 81 13.23 -4.78 1.29
C VAL A 81 13.28 -5.29 2.74
N GLY A 82 12.17 -5.76 3.27
CA GLY A 82 12.10 -6.38 4.59
C GLY A 82 10.98 -5.84 5.47
N ALA A 83 11.05 -6.14 6.75
CA ALA A 83 10.07 -5.73 7.74
C ALA A 83 10.62 -4.63 8.67
N GLN A 84 9.74 -3.74 9.10
CA GLN A 84 10.05 -2.67 10.03
C GLN A 84 8.90 -2.46 11.02
N TYR A 85 9.23 -2.15 12.27
CA TYR A 85 8.25 -1.69 13.25
C TYR A 85 8.19 -0.16 13.26
N TRP A 86 6.98 0.38 13.22
CA TRP A 86 6.72 1.82 13.34
C TRP A 86 6.07 2.14 14.68
N PRO A 87 6.83 2.68 15.64
CA PRO A 87 6.38 2.82 17.03
C PRO A 87 5.21 3.80 17.20
N HIS A 88 5.16 4.88 16.41
CA HIS A 88 4.08 5.88 16.50
C HIS A 88 2.73 5.34 16.01
N ALA A 89 2.74 4.50 14.99
CA ALA A 89 1.55 3.89 14.42
C ALA A 89 1.23 2.54 15.04
N LYS A 90 2.15 1.97 15.84
CA LYS A 90 2.02 0.63 16.41
C LYS A 90 1.74 -0.44 15.36
N VAL A 91 2.47 -0.39 14.26
CA VAL A 91 2.33 -1.36 13.15
C VAL A 91 3.67 -2.01 12.80
N LEU A 92 3.59 -3.26 12.38
CA LEU A 92 4.63 -3.95 11.62
C LEU A 92 4.32 -3.78 10.14
N VAL A 93 5.30 -3.39 9.36
CA VAL A 93 5.15 -3.13 7.93
C VAL A 93 6.18 -3.89 7.11
N ALA A 94 5.79 -4.35 5.93
CA ALA A 94 6.71 -4.64 4.86
C ALA A 94 7.14 -3.31 4.25
N LYS A 95 8.43 -3.00 4.35
CA LYS A 95 9.03 -1.78 3.82
C LYS A 95 9.20 -1.92 2.31
N ILE A 96 8.74 -0.92 1.57
CA ILE A 96 8.93 -0.83 0.13
C ILE A 96 9.96 0.25 -0.15
N ASP A 97 11.00 -0.12 -0.88
CA ASP A 97 11.97 0.84 -1.41
C ASP A 97 11.38 1.44 -2.69
N ALA A 98 11.00 2.72 -2.58
CA ALA A 98 10.33 3.42 -3.65
C ALA A 98 11.35 3.89 -4.70
N SER A 99 11.25 3.33 -5.90
CA SER A 99 12.00 3.81 -7.06
C SER A 99 11.63 5.27 -7.40
N ASP A 100 12.48 5.94 -8.19
CA ASP A 100 12.17 7.29 -8.69
C ASP A 100 10.85 7.31 -9.48
N ALA A 101 10.56 6.24 -10.21
CA ALA A 101 9.31 6.07 -10.95
C ALA A 101 8.09 5.98 -10.02
N LEU A 102 8.19 5.24 -8.90
CA LEU A 102 7.11 5.19 -7.90
C LEU A 102 6.93 6.56 -7.23
N ASN A 103 8.01 7.23 -6.87
CA ASN A 103 7.95 8.59 -6.29
C ASN A 103 7.31 9.59 -7.27
N ALA A 104 7.62 9.50 -8.58
CA ALA A 104 6.99 10.30 -9.62
C ALA A 104 5.49 10.01 -9.73
N LEU A 105 5.09 8.74 -9.73
CA LEU A 105 3.67 8.32 -9.75
C LEU A 105 2.91 8.88 -8.53
N LEU A 106 3.46 8.74 -7.32
CA LEU A 106 2.86 9.27 -6.10
C LEU A 106 2.66 10.80 -6.16
N LYS A 107 3.63 11.52 -6.72
CA LYS A 107 3.53 12.98 -6.94
C LYS A 107 2.45 13.34 -7.96
N GLN A 108 2.31 12.57 -9.03
CA GLN A 108 1.25 12.77 -10.04
C GLN A 108 -0.13 12.51 -9.44
N ILE A 109 -0.29 11.45 -8.64
CA ILE A 109 -1.53 11.15 -7.91
C ILE A 109 -1.88 12.30 -6.98
N GLU A 110 -0.93 12.80 -6.18
CA GLU A 110 -1.15 13.93 -5.27
C GLU A 110 -1.60 15.18 -6.02
N THR A 111 -0.94 15.53 -7.13
CA THR A 111 -1.32 16.67 -7.98
C THR A 111 -2.72 16.51 -8.54
N SER A 112 -3.09 15.31 -9.01
CA SER A 112 -4.42 15.01 -9.52
C SER A 112 -5.50 15.16 -8.44
N MET A 113 -5.21 14.69 -7.21
CA MET A 113 -6.16 14.81 -6.09
C MET A 113 -6.34 16.25 -5.63
N GLN A 114 -5.30 17.06 -5.65
CA GLN A 114 -5.45 18.51 -5.42
C GLN A 114 -6.35 19.15 -6.48
N GLY A 115 -6.20 18.78 -7.75
CA GLY A 115 -7.09 19.19 -8.84
C GLY A 115 -8.55 18.74 -8.64
N CYS A 116 -8.78 17.64 -7.91
CA CYS A 116 -10.12 17.17 -7.52
C CYS A 116 -10.68 17.91 -6.28
N GLY A 117 -9.93 18.85 -5.69
CA GLY A 117 -10.35 19.64 -4.54
C GLY A 117 -9.98 19.03 -3.18
N PHE A 118 -9.09 18.06 -3.13
CA PHE A 118 -8.53 17.56 -1.88
C PHE A 118 -7.38 18.46 -1.42
N ALA A 119 -7.28 18.68 -0.09
CA ALA A 119 -6.15 19.39 0.47
C ALA A 119 -4.85 18.60 0.23
N LYS A 120 -3.72 19.32 0.12
CA LYS A 120 -2.41 18.70 0.01
C LYS A 120 -2.13 17.78 1.19
N GLU A 121 -1.69 16.56 0.93
CA GLU A 121 -1.29 15.61 1.95
C GLU A 121 0.24 15.47 2.01
N ARG A 122 0.73 15.09 3.19
CA ARG A 122 2.14 14.75 3.35
C ARG A 122 2.45 13.49 2.56
N ALA A 123 3.61 13.46 1.91
CA ALA A 123 4.10 12.27 1.21
C ALA A 123 4.07 11.04 2.13
N GLN A 124 3.49 9.97 1.66
CA GLN A 124 3.42 8.70 2.38
C GLN A 124 4.69 7.88 2.13
N THR A 125 5.15 7.19 3.17
CA THR A 125 6.21 6.19 2.99
C THR A 125 5.58 4.92 2.44
N ALA A 126 6.10 4.41 1.32
CA ALA A 126 5.60 3.20 0.67
C ALA A 126 5.77 1.98 1.59
N HIS A 127 4.67 1.30 1.89
CA HIS A 127 4.65 0.11 2.76
C HIS A 127 3.38 -0.71 2.59
N VAL A 128 3.43 -1.97 3.04
CA VAL A 128 2.26 -2.81 3.29
C VAL A 128 2.21 -3.18 4.76
N THR A 129 1.08 -2.95 5.43
CA THR A 129 0.93 -3.31 6.85
C THR A 129 0.81 -4.83 6.99
N LEU A 130 1.71 -5.43 7.80
CA LEU A 130 1.72 -6.86 8.13
C LEU A 130 0.89 -7.16 9.37
N ALA A 131 0.97 -6.31 10.40
CA ALA A 131 0.21 -6.45 11.63
C ALA A 131 0.01 -5.11 12.35
N CYS A 132 -1.08 -5.01 13.11
CA CYS A 132 -1.24 -4.00 14.14
C CYS A 132 -0.80 -4.58 15.49
N MET A 133 -0.04 -3.79 16.24
CA MET A 133 0.48 -4.17 17.55
C MET A 133 -0.43 -3.65 18.66
N PRO A 134 -0.62 -4.40 19.76
CA PRO A 134 -1.23 -3.85 20.97
C PRO A 134 -0.46 -2.63 21.48
N LEU A 135 -1.14 -1.73 22.18
CA LEU A 135 -0.54 -0.48 22.68
C LEU A 135 0.61 -0.71 23.67
N ASP A 136 0.54 -1.79 24.43
CA ASP A 136 1.48 -2.23 25.45
C ASP A 136 2.54 -3.21 24.91
N ALA A 137 2.45 -3.61 23.65
CA ALA A 137 3.42 -4.54 23.07
C ALA A 137 4.81 -3.93 22.98
N GLN A 138 5.81 -4.73 23.36
CA GLN A 138 7.21 -4.38 23.15
C GLN A 138 7.54 -4.46 21.65
N PRO A 139 8.38 -3.54 21.13
CA PRO A 139 8.84 -3.61 19.76
C PRO A 139 9.53 -4.95 19.48
N PRO A 140 9.22 -5.63 18.37
CA PRO A 140 9.94 -6.84 18.00
C PRO A 140 11.39 -6.53 17.70
N ALA A 141 12.29 -7.42 18.11
CA ALA A 141 13.71 -7.33 17.79
C ALA A 141 13.95 -7.79 16.33
N LEU A 142 13.75 -6.89 15.38
CA LEU A 142 14.01 -7.15 13.96
C LEU A 142 15.46 -6.86 13.57
N THR A 143 16.28 -6.35 14.51
CA THR A 143 17.68 -6.01 14.27
C THR A 143 18.48 -7.27 13.99
N GLY A 144 19.21 -7.27 12.87
CA GLY A 144 20.03 -8.43 12.45
C GLY A 144 19.28 -9.50 11.66
N MET A 145 17.97 -9.36 11.45
CA MET A 145 17.25 -10.22 10.51
C MET A 145 17.59 -9.82 9.08
N ALA A 146 18.00 -10.78 8.28
CA ALA A 146 18.19 -10.61 6.84
C ALA A 146 16.89 -11.00 6.13
N PHE A 147 16.33 -10.07 5.38
CA PHE A 147 15.15 -10.31 4.56
C PHE A 147 15.52 -10.29 3.08
N PRO A 148 15.03 -11.23 2.26
CA PRO A 148 15.26 -11.18 0.84
C PRO A 148 14.59 -9.95 0.22
N THR A 149 15.29 -9.30 -0.72
CA THR A 149 14.69 -8.26 -1.55
C THR A 149 13.78 -8.94 -2.57
N THR A 150 12.51 -8.54 -2.58
CA THR A 150 11.50 -9.09 -3.50
C THR A 150 11.02 -8.00 -4.45
N PRO A 151 11.17 -8.18 -5.77
CA PRO A 151 10.61 -7.25 -6.74
C PRO A 151 9.09 -7.28 -6.67
N LEU A 152 8.47 -6.11 -6.85
CA LEU A 152 7.03 -5.96 -6.99
C LEU A 152 6.71 -4.95 -8.09
N ARG A 153 5.52 -5.07 -8.66
CA ARG A 153 5.09 -4.24 -9.77
C ARG A 153 3.76 -3.57 -9.44
N ILE A 154 3.74 -2.26 -9.52
CA ILE A 154 2.54 -1.46 -9.38
C ILE A 154 1.98 -1.23 -10.79
N ASP A 155 1.01 -2.03 -11.17
CA ASP A 155 0.41 -2.06 -12.51
C ASP A 155 -1.03 -1.53 -12.53
N ARG A 156 -1.57 -1.17 -11.36
CA ARG A 156 -2.96 -0.75 -11.21
C ARG A 156 -3.14 0.14 -10.00
N ILE A 157 -3.95 1.17 -10.15
CA ILE A 157 -4.45 2.00 -9.05
C ILE A 157 -5.89 1.58 -8.76
N HIS A 158 -6.26 1.46 -7.49
CA HIS A 158 -7.62 1.20 -7.03
C HIS A 158 -8.13 2.37 -6.19
N LEU A 159 -9.41 2.68 -6.33
CA LEU A 159 -10.15 3.43 -5.31
C LEU A 159 -10.73 2.40 -4.33
N LEU A 160 -10.21 2.42 -3.11
CA LEU A 160 -10.53 1.43 -2.09
C LEU A 160 -11.37 2.05 -0.98
N ARG A 161 -12.29 1.24 -0.44
CA ARG A 161 -13.05 1.54 0.79
C ARG A 161 -12.79 0.44 1.81
N THR A 162 -12.52 0.85 3.06
CA THR A 162 -12.42 -0.09 4.18
C THR A 162 -13.80 -0.70 4.47
N VAL A 163 -13.82 -2.03 4.53
CA VAL A 163 -14.97 -2.83 5.00
C VAL A 163 -14.48 -3.78 6.12
N PRO A 164 -15.37 -4.39 6.90
CA PRO A 164 -14.94 -5.34 7.93
C PRO A 164 -14.07 -6.46 7.35
N GLY A 165 -12.83 -6.54 7.81
CA GLY A 165 -11.88 -7.60 7.44
C GLY A 165 -11.26 -7.51 6.03
N ALA A 166 -11.57 -6.48 5.22
CA ALA A 166 -11.08 -6.38 3.84
C ALA A 166 -11.15 -4.95 3.29
N TYR A 167 -10.79 -4.82 2.02
CA TYR A 167 -11.01 -3.60 1.23
C TYR A 167 -11.89 -3.91 0.02
N MET A 168 -12.85 -3.03 -0.23
CA MET A 168 -13.70 -3.09 -1.41
C MET A 168 -13.18 -2.13 -2.47
N SER A 169 -12.88 -2.63 -3.65
CA SER A 169 -12.53 -1.79 -4.80
C SER A 169 -13.79 -1.17 -5.39
N LEU A 170 -13.85 0.16 -5.35
CA LEU A 170 -14.94 0.95 -5.92
C LEU A 170 -14.71 1.26 -7.41
N SER A 171 -13.45 1.45 -7.79
CA SER A 171 -12.97 1.67 -9.17
C SER A 171 -11.55 1.17 -9.27
N SER A 172 -11.09 0.85 -10.48
CA SER A 172 -9.69 0.51 -10.72
C SER A 172 -9.23 0.95 -12.11
N TRP A 173 -7.95 1.35 -12.22
CA TRP A 173 -7.35 1.84 -13.45
C TRP A 173 -6.01 1.13 -13.66
N PRO A 174 -5.90 0.30 -14.71
CA PRO A 174 -4.61 -0.29 -15.07
C PRO A 174 -3.68 0.82 -15.57
N LEU A 175 -2.44 0.80 -15.11
CA LEU A 175 -1.40 1.66 -15.65
C LEU A 175 -1.02 1.15 -17.03
N GLY A 176 -0.91 2.06 -18.00
CA GLY A 176 -0.81 1.75 -19.42
C GLY A 176 0.21 0.67 -19.72
N HIS A 177 -0.16 -0.24 -20.59
CA HIS A 177 0.77 -1.19 -21.16
C HIS A 177 1.77 -0.39 -21.99
N ALA A 178 3.07 -0.62 -21.80
CA ALA A 178 4.02 -0.30 -22.85
C ALA A 178 3.47 -0.97 -24.11
N SER A 179 3.09 -0.16 -25.11
CA SER A 179 2.68 -0.69 -26.41
C SER A 179 3.78 -1.62 -26.90
N THR A 180 3.48 -2.92 -26.90
CA THR A 180 4.31 -3.88 -27.60
C THR A 180 3.90 -3.77 -29.07
N ASP A 181 4.23 -2.63 -29.68
CA ASP A 181 4.28 -2.52 -31.13
C ASP A 181 5.69 -2.94 -31.54
N ALA A 182 5.78 -4.18 -32.00
CA ALA A 182 6.90 -4.70 -32.79
C ALA A 182 6.47 -4.84 -34.23
#